data_c36f5c1e11ccce04c88d9969157a4c84
#
_entry.id   c36f5c1e11ccce04c88d9969157a4c84
#
_cell.length_a   1.000
_cell.length_b   1.000
_cell.length_c   1.000
_cell.angle_alpha   90.00
_cell.angle_beta   90.00
_cell.angle_gamma   90.00
#
_symmetry.space_group_name_H-M   'P 1'
#
loop_
_entity.id
_entity.type
_entity.pdbx_description
1 polymer ?
#
loop_
_entity_poly.entity_id
_entity_poly.type
_entity_poly.pdbx_seq_one_letter_code
_entity_poly.pdbx_strand_id
1 'polypeptide(L)'
;MKAFHLVGPAPFYTNSFLLISDAGNAVVIDPAAEVQEYDKILKEHGGKLSLILCTHGHYDHVGSAGVLSREWGAKLYCEPADCRGTQLLPLKGSDSGYEEGEVIPLDELRFTVWHTPGHTEGSVVLLC
;
A
#
# COMPACT_ATOMS: atom_id res chain seq x y z
N MET A 1 16.09 -6.21 6.35
CA MET A 1 15.07 -5.39 5.66
C MET A 1 15.72 -4.26 4.87
N LYS A 2 15.20 -3.97 3.69
CA LYS A 2 15.58 -2.81 2.90
C LYS A 2 14.36 -1.90 2.77
N ALA A 3 14.54 -0.60 2.91
CA ALA A 3 13.45 0.36 2.85
C ALA A 3 13.74 1.42 1.78
N PHE A 4 12.72 1.74 0.99
CA PHE A 4 12.80 2.72 -0.10
C PHE A 4 11.66 3.72 0.05
N HIS A 5 11.98 4.99 -0.10
CA HIS A 5 11.00 6.07 -0.09
C HIS A 5 10.77 6.54 -1.52
N LEU A 6 9.51 6.52 -1.94
CA LEU A 6 9.10 7.02 -3.25
C LEU A 6 8.12 8.17 -3.06
N VAL A 7 7.97 8.96 -4.10
CA VAL A 7 7.10 10.15 -4.06
C VAL A 7 6.19 10.13 -5.29
N GLY A 8 4.91 10.32 -5.06
CA GLY A 8 3.93 10.43 -6.12
C GLY A 8 4.07 11.73 -6.91
N PRO A 9 3.33 11.87 -8.02
CA PRO A 9 3.43 13.02 -8.90
C PRO A 9 2.87 14.30 -8.26
N ALA A 10 3.26 15.44 -8.87
CA ALA A 10 2.66 16.74 -8.52
C ALA A 10 1.14 16.68 -8.72
N PRO A 11 0.37 17.50 -8.00
CA PRO A 11 0.80 18.52 -7.05
C PRO A 11 0.98 18.03 -5.61
N PHE A 12 0.62 16.77 -5.31
CA PHE A 12 0.56 16.28 -3.93
C PHE A 12 1.87 15.72 -3.41
N TYR A 13 2.71 15.16 -4.29
CA TYR A 13 3.97 14.53 -3.90
C TYR A 13 3.80 13.55 -2.74
N THR A 14 2.75 12.72 -2.83
CA THR A 14 2.38 11.76 -1.77
C THR A 14 3.52 10.79 -1.49
N ASN A 15 3.83 10.61 -0.22
CA ASN A 15 4.86 9.68 0.21
C ASN A 15 4.39 8.23 0.09
N SER A 16 5.27 7.39 -0.43
CA SER A 16 5.07 5.96 -0.54
C SER A 16 6.31 5.23 -0.05
N PHE A 17 6.13 4.05 0.53
CA PHE A 17 7.24 3.27 1.05
C PHE A 17 7.19 1.86 0.49
N LEU A 18 8.34 1.37 0.06
CA LEU A 18 8.54 0.00 -0.37
C LEU A 18 9.54 -0.66 0.59
N LEU A 19 9.11 -1.71 1.27
CA LEU A 19 9.96 -2.44 2.20
C LEU A 19 10.16 -3.86 1.67
N ILE A 20 11.41 -4.32 1.67
CA ILE A 20 11.75 -5.68 1.27
C ILE A 20 12.31 -6.40 2.49
N SER A 21 11.68 -7.52 2.87
CA SER A 21 12.10 -8.34 4.00
C SER A 21 13.42 -9.07 3.71
N ASP A 22 14.01 -9.64 4.74
CA ASP A 22 15.23 -10.43 4.60
C ASP A 22 15.01 -11.66 3.71
N ALA A 23 13.80 -12.21 3.68
CA ALA A 23 13.44 -13.33 2.81
C ALA A 23 13.12 -12.92 1.37
N GLY A 24 13.10 -11.62 1.06
CA GLY A 24 12.83 -11.12 -0.29
C GLY A 24 11.37 -10.82 -0.58
N ASN A 25 10.47 -10.95 0.39
CA ASN A 25 9.08 -10.55 0.22
C ASN A 25 8.93 -9.06 0.46
N ALA A 26 8.06 -8.41 -0.30
CA ALA A 26 7.95 -6.96 -0.26
C ALA A 26 6.53 -6.48 0.05
N VAL A 27 6.45 -5.30 0.64
CA VAL A 27 5.21 -4.58 0.89
C VAL A 27 5.35 -3.14 0.37
N VAL A 28 4.30 -2.65 -0.26
CA VAL A 28 4.19 -1.24 -0.64
C VAL A 28 3.10 -0.59 0.21
N ILE A 29 3.43 0.55 0.79
CA ILE A 29 2.49 1.36 1.55
C ILE A 29 2.14 2.58 0.70
N ASP A 30 0.82 2.78 0.46
CA ASP A 30 0.27 3.86 -0.35
C ASP A 30 0.99 4.01 -1.71
N PRO A 31 0.70 3.12 -2.67
CA PRO A 31 1.41 3.08 -3.96
C PRO A 31 1.06 4.27 -4.86
N ALA A 32 1.58 5.44 -4.51
CA ALA A 32 1.32 6.72 -5.16
C ALA A 32 2.23 7.00 -6.36
N ALA A 33 3.40 6.38 -6.41
CA ALA A 33 4.37 6.58 -7.49
C ALA A 33 4.00 5.75 -8.73
N GLU A 34 4.72 5.95 -9.81
CA GLU A 34 4.50 5.19 -11.05
C GLU A 34 4.85 3.71 -10.85
N VAL A 35 4.10 2.83 -11.51
CA VAL A 35 4.30 1.37 -11.43
C VAL A 35 5.75 1.00 -11.75
N GLN A 36 6.34 1.63 -12.75
CA GLN A 36 7.70 1.33 -13.20
C GLN A 36 8.76 1.59 -12.13
N GLU A 37 8.52 2.55 -11.24
CA GLU A 37 9.46 2.85 -10.16
C GLU A 37 9.52 1.71 -9.15
N TYR A 38 8.37 1.13 -8.80
CA TYR A 38 8.31 -0.04 -7.92
C TYR A 38 8.92 -1.27 -8.59
N ASP A 39 8.55 -1.52 -9.83
CA ASP A 39 9.05 -2.67 -10.59
C ASP A 39 10.57 -2.66 -10.69
N LYS A 40 11.15 -1.49 -10.95
CA LYS A 40 12.60 -1.33 -11.06
C LYS A 40 13.30 -1.73 -9.75
N ILE A 41 12.83 -1.20 -8.63
CA ILE A 41 13.42 -1.49 -7.31
C ILE A 41 13.29 -2.98 -6.98
N LEU A 42 12.11 -3.54 -7.20
CA LEU A 42 11.85 -4.96 -6.92
C LEU A 42 12.77 -5.86 -7.74
N LYS A 43 12.92 -5.58 -9.03
CA LYS A 43 13.78 -6.37 -9.92
C LYS A 43 15.25 -6.22 -9.56
N GLU A 44 15.71 -5.02 -9.25
CA GLU A 44 17.11 -4.76 -8.88
C GLU A 44 17.51 -5.47 -7.58
N HIS A 45 16.56 -5.63 -6.65
CA HIS A 45 16.83 -6.22 -5.33
C HIS A 45 16.29 -7.63 -5.16
N GLY A 46 15.77 -8.23 -6.22
CA GLY A 46 15.22 -9.59 -6.17
C GLY A 46 13.99 -9.71 -5.27
N GLY A 47 13.24 -8.63 -5.14
CA GLY A 47 12.06 -8.61 -4.29
C GLY A 47 10.82 -9.16 -4.99
N LYS A 48 9.90 -9.74 -4.21
CA LYS A 48 8.60 -10.21 -4.67
C LYS A 48 7.51 -9.46 -3.91
N LEU A 49 6.73 -8.65 -4.61
CA LEU A 49 5.65 -7.89 -3.97
C LEU A 49 4.54 -8.83 -3.53
N SER A 50 4.30 -8.87 -2.22
CA SER A 50 3.34 -9.76 -1.59
C SER A 50 2.15 -9.03 -0.98
N LEU A 51 2.36 -7.81 -0.50
CA LEU A 51 1.34 -7.00 0.17
C LEU A 51 1.34 -5.57 -0.36
N ILE A 52 0.13 -5.00 -0.46
CA ILE A 52 -0.08 -3.57 -0.67
C ILE A 52 -0.99 -3.09 0.45
N LEU A 53 -0.50 -2.14 1.26
CA LEU A 53 -1.23 -1.61 2.40
C LEU A 53 -1.57 -0.16 2.15
N CYS A 54 -2.86 0.14 2.02
CA CYS A 54 -3.33 1.51 1.82
C CYS A 54 -3.78 2.09 3.16
N THR A 55 -3.22 3.26 3.54
CA THR A 55 -3.64 3.95 4.76
C THR A 55 -5.03 4.56 4.61
N HIS A 56 -5.38 4.95 3.38
CA HIS A 56 -6.73 5.36 2.99
C HIS A 56 -6.82 5.30 1.45
N GLY A 57 -8.00 5.54 0.91
CA GLY A 57 -8.28 5.29 -0.49
C GLY A 57 -8.29 6.50 -1.42
N HIS A 58 -7.81 7.68 -1.00
CA HIS A 58 -7.76 8.84 -1.88
C HIS A 58 -6.89 8.58 -3.10
N TYR A 59 -7.29 9.15 -4.25
CA TYR A 59 -6.67 8.87 -5.56
C TYR A 59 -5.16 9.11 -5.60
N ASP A 60 -4.66 10.09 -4.85
CA ASP A 60 -3.22 10.39 -4.82
C ASP A 60 -2.39 9.38 -4.00
N HIS A 61 -3.06 8.50 -3.24
CA HIS A 61 -2.42 7.44 -2.45
C HIS A 61 -2.48 6.06 -3.10
N VAL A 62 -3.41 5.83 -4.03
CA VAL A 62 -3.68 4.48 -4.54
C VAL A 62 -3.49 4.35 -6.06
N GLY A 63 -2.83 5.31 -6.69
CA GLY A 63 -2.74 5.38 -8.14
C GLY A 63 -2.22 4.11 -8.82
N SER A 64 -1.26 3.44 -8.21
CA SER A 64 -0.66 2.21 -8.77
C SER A 64 -1.14 0.92 -8.10
N ALA A 65 -2.06 1.01 -7.12
CA ALA A 65 -2.46 -0.14 -6.31
C ALA A 65 -3.04 -1.28 -7.14
N GLY A 66 -3.99 -0.99 -8.00
CA GLY A 66 -4.67 -2.00 -8.80
C GLY A 66 -3.74 -2.72 -9.77
N VAL A 67 -2.89 -1.97 -10.48
CA VAL A 67 -1.95 -2.54 -11.44
C VAL A 67 -0.91 -3.42 -10.74
N LEU A 68 -0.32 -2.91 -9.64
CA LEU A 68 0.67 -3.67 -8.88
C LEU A 68 0.08 -4.95 -8.29
N SER A 69 -1.15 -4.87 -7.77
CA SER A 69 -1.83 -6.05 -7.22
C SER A 69 -2.00 -7.13 -8.29
N ARG A 70 -2.46 -6.76 -9.47
CA ARG A 70 -2.65 -7.72 -10.57
C ARG A 70 -1.34 -8.25 -11.12
N GLU A 71 -0.35 -7.38 -11.30
CA GLU A 71 0.95 -7.74 -11.90
C GLU A 71 1.73 -8.72 -11.01
N TRP A 72 1.73 -8.48 -9.71
CA TRP A 72 2.50 -9.28 -8.75
C TRP A 72 1.70 -10.34 -8.02
N GLY A 73 0.38 -10.33 -8.14
CA GLY A 73 -0.49 -11.19 -7.34
C GLY A 73 -0.46 -10.81 -5.85
N ALA A 74 -0.22 -9.54 -5.57
CA ALA A 74 -0.11 -9.03 -4.20
C ALA A 74 -1.48 -8.82 -3.57
N LYS A 75 -1.60 -9.15 -2.29
CA LYS A 75 -2.84 -8.93 -1.54
C LYS A 75 -3.00 -7.45 -1.23
N LEU A 76 -4.13 -6.88 -1.64
CA LEU A 76 -4.43 -5.46 -1.49
C LEU A 76 -5.31 -5.23 -0.26
N TYR A 77 -4.80 -4.43 0.67
CA TYR A 77 -5.54 -4.01 1.86
C TYR A 77 -5.97 -2.54 1.74
N CYS A 78 -7.25 -2.31 1.84
CA CYS A 78 -7.84 -0.97 1.96
C CYS A 78 -9.22 -1.13 2.59
N GLU A 79 -9.59 -0.23 3.50
CA GLU A 79 -10.90 -0.30 4.13
C GLU A 79 -12.01 -0.17 3.07
N PRO A 80 -13.07 -1.01 3.15
CA PRO A 80 -14.17 -0.95 2.18
C PRO A 80 -14.85 0.41 2.10
N ALA A 81 -14.90 1.15 3.20
CA ALA A 81 -15.47 2.50 3.22
C ALA A 81 -14.75 3.46 2.25
N ASP A 82 -13.48 3.17 1.92
CA ASP A 82 -12.67 3.97 1.00
C ASP A 82 -12.62 3.39 -0.42
N CYS A 83 -13.33 2.29 -0.68
CA CYS A 83 -13.36 1.65 -1.99
C CYS A 83 -14.73 1.93 -2.65
N ARG A 84 -14.87 3.10 -3.26
CA ARG A 84 -16.16 3.59 -3.78
C ARG A 84 -16.25 3.61 -5.30
N GLY A 85 -15.14 3.45 -6.01
CA GLY A 85 -15.10 3.53 -7.47
C GLY A 85 -15.42 4.93 -8.00
N THR A 86 -15.12 5.97 -7.22
CA THR A 86 -15.34 7.37 -7.59
C THR A 86 -14.03 8.04 -8.00
N GLN A 87 -14.09 9.28 -8.48
CA GLN A 87 -12.87 10.04 -8.79
C GLN A 87 -12.01 10.28 -7.56
N LEU A 88 -12.63 10.53 -6.42
CA LEU A 88 -11.93 10.81 -5.16
C LEU A 88 -11.41 9.53 -4.50
N LEU A 89 -12.21 8.47 -4.54
CA LEU A 89 -11.90 7.15 -3.96
C LEU A 89 -12.01 6.11 -5.08
N PRO A 90 -10.99 5.99 -5.94
CA PRO A 90 -11.12 5.27 -7.21
C PRO A 90 -11.10 3.75 -7.11
N LEU A 91 -10.58 3.17 -6.04
CA LEU A 91 -10.61 1.72 -5.90
C LEU A 91 -12.05 1.21 -5.85
N LYS A 92 -12.33 0.15 -6.60
CA LYS A 92 -13.64 -0.48 -6.62
C LYS A 92 -13.80 -1.54 -5.54
N GLY A 93 -12.69 -2.02 -4.99
CA GLY A 93 -12.66 -3.02 -3.93
C GLY A 93 -11.23 -3.33 -3.53
N SER A 94 -11.10 -4.14 -2.49
CA SER A 94 -9.82 -4.62 -1.98
C SER A 94 -9.95 -6.10 -1.64
N ASP A 95 -8.80 -6.78 -1.46
CA ASP A 95 -8.81 -8.18 -1.01
C ASP A 95 -9.20 -8.28 0.45
N SER A 96 -8.87 -7.26 1.25
CA SER A 96 -9.18 -7.22 2.67
C SER A 96 -9.28 -5.79 3.18
N GLY A 97 -10.17 -5.57 4.16
CA GLY A 97 -10.12 -4.41 5.03
C GLY A 97 -9.23 -4.70 6.23
N TYR A 98 -9.29 -3.83 7.23
CA TYR A 98 -8.50 -3.95 8.45
C TYR A 98 -9.38 -4.12 9.68
N GLU A 99 -8.90 -4.91 10.63
CA GLU A 99 -9.49 -4.97 11.97
C GLU A 99 -8.68 -4.10 12.93
N GLU A 100 -9.34 -3.47 13.91
CA GLU A 100 -8.68 -2.66 14.91
C GLU A 100 -7.68 -3.50 15.71
N GLY A 101 -6.43 -3.03 15.77
CA GLY A 101 -5.37 -3.73 16.47
C GLY A 101 -4.81 -4.94 15.74
N GLU A 102 -5.27 -5.20 14.52
CA GLU A 102 -4.75 -6.30 13.71
C GLU A 102 -3.25 -6.14 13.48
N VAL A 103 -2.53 -7.27 13.51
CA VAL A 103 -1.11 -7.32 13.14
C VAL A 103 -0.98 -8.09 11.84
N ILE A 104 -0.45 -7.42 10.81
CA ILE A 104 -0.22 -8.01 9.50
C ILE A 104 1.28 -8.37 9.42
N PRO A 105 1.65 -9.66 9.39
CA PRO A 105 3.04 -10.06 9.33
C PRO A 105 3.54 -10.18 7.89
N LEU A 106 4.81 -9.87 7.70
CA LEU A 106 5.55 -10.18 6.48
C LEU A 106 6.98 -10.52 6.87
N ASP A 107 7.27 -11.81 7.06
CA ASP A 107 8.56 -12.31 7.56
C ASP A 107 8.89 -11.65 8.92
N GLU A 108 10.03 -10.93 9.02
CA GLU A 108 10.39 -10.21 10.26
C GLU A 108 9.58 -8.92 10.47
N LEU A 109 8.86 -8.45 9.44
CA LEU A 109 8.08 -7.21 9.53
C LEU A 109 6.71 -7.48 10.13
N ARG A 110 6.21 -6.54 10.94
CA ARG A 110 4.88 -6.60 11.52
C ARG A 110 4.25 -5.23 11.47
N PHE A 111 3.03 -5.15 10.92
CA PHE A 111 2.29 -3.89 10.82
C PHE A 111 1.07 -3.96 11.72
N THR A 112 1.06 -3.13 12.75
CA THR A 112 -0.10 -3.01 13.64
C THR A 112 -1.02 -1.93 13.11
N VAL A 113 -2.31 -2.23 13.02
CA VAL A 113 -3.33 -1.37 12.42
C VAL A 113 -4.14 -0.66 13.50
N TRP A 114 -4.25 0.65 13.39
CA TRP A 114 -5.15 1.46 14.21
C TRP A 114 -6.07 2.25 13.31
N HIS A 115 -7.39 2.12 13.51
CA HIS A 115 -8.36 2.92 12.77
C HIS A 115 -8.31 4.37 13.26
N THR A 116 -8.21 5.29 12.31
CA THR A 116 -8.16 6.74 12.59
C THR A 116 -9.13 7.45 11.66
N PRO A 117 -10.44 7.17 11.77
CA PRO A 117 -11.43 7.81 10.89
C PRO A 117 -11.43 9.34 11.10
N GLY A 118 -11.53 10.05 10.01
CA GLY A 118 -11.50 11.52 10.04
C GLY A 118 -11.21 12.09 8.68
N HIS A 119 -9.96 11.96 8.21
CA HIS A 119 -9.57 12.36 6.85
C HIS A 119 -10.43 11.62 5.81
N THR A 120 -10.57 10.29 5.98
CA THR A 120 -11.60 9.47 5.34
C THR A 120 -12.21 8.55 6.39
N GLU A 121 -13.37 7.94 6.08
CA GLU A 121 -13.97 6.94 6.98
C GLU A 121 -13.07 5.72 7.16
N GLY A 122 -12.33 5.36 6.11
CA GLY A 122 -11.47 4.18 6.10
C GLY A 122 -10.01 4.45 6.43
N SER A 123 -9.67 5.62 6.96
CA SER A 123 -8.27 5.95 7.30
C SER A 123 -7.74 5.07 8.42
N VAL A 124 -6.50 4.60 8.25
CA VAL A 124 -5.78 3.82 9.26
C VAL A 124 -4.35 4.33 9.41
N VAL A 125 -3.76 4.05 10.56
CA VAL A 125 -2.33 4.23 10.82
C VAL A 125 -1.71 2.84 10.92
N LEU A 126 -0.55 2.68 10.30
CA LEU A 126 0.21 1.43 10.29
C LEU A 126 1.51 1.66 11.07
N LEU A 127 1.69 0.89 12.15
CA LEU A 127 2.92 0.89 12.94
C LEU A 127 3.73 -0.36 12.61
N CYS A 128 4.96 -0.12 12.21
CA CYS A 128 5.89 -1.23 11.90
C CYS A 128 6.81 -1.55 13.07
#